data_d6f6455fb0ce6d1612996f0107a83903
#
_entry.id   d6f6455fb0ce6d1612996f0107a83903
#
_cell.length_a   1.000
_cell.length_b   1.000
_cell.length_c   1.000
_cell.angle_alpha   90.00
_cell.angle_beta   90.00
_cell.angle_gamma   90.00
#
_symmetry.space_group_name_H-M   'P 1'
#
loop_
_entity.id
_entity.type
_entity.pdbx_description
1 polymer ?
#
loop_
_entity_poly.entity_id
_entity_poly.type
_entity_poly.pdbx_seq_one_letter_code
_entity_poly.pdbx_strand_id
1 'polypeptide(L)'
;MLWAYFHCYQLTLDTYVSQQSASPCPVPTVVYNEKNNAVVQLNPPAKDTGLDVGFGLAQTAALCPHVNILTYRAEAERDTLISLAHRLYPLASDIVLEDTNSLAIRLDNLVQYYGSYEVLWSTLTHEISLSGIHYNYATAWGIEAARLLAKNHHNKVSIQTADIRESLSTCALSQTELDSKAITSLAKVGITQVGQLLSMPVHELGRRFTNDTIRYLTALRGETFPTRQVFRPSDTFEKTTALSFEVENTQHLQPYLNIQLETLSHYLRARNLTTSAIEFRISFREVSPLRLAVNAALPTTALKDWLELAVLKTERLALPAPAISLTLTCCEFEPTAGDNGDLFSNRFTTLAQKQLIGRLKAKLGDTSTQQPLMGNSHAFEKMCTYDVQHATETYQFDAAPTFLFSQPKPLTQGSKICFGPLRLQTLWWEEEAQPRDYFIAQTLQGRRLLVFKDHHKRWWMQGIYS
;
A
#
# COMPACT_ATOMS: atom_id res chain seq x y z
N MET A 1 6.54 3.36 -29.48
CA MET A 1 5.72 3.62 -28.26
C MET A 1 4.67 4.64 -28.62
N LEU A 2 3.49 4.57 -28.00
CA LEU A 2 2.43 5.58 -28.13
C LEU A 2 1.89 5.90 -26.73
N TRP A 3 1.89 7.19 -26.39
CA TRP A 3 1.41 7.70 -25.10
C TRP A 3 0.24 8.64 -25.31
N ALA A 4 -0.79 8.52 -24.48
CA ALA A 4 -1.82 9.55 -24.30
C ALA A 4 -1.47 10.40 -23.09
N TYR A 5 -1.58 11.70 -23.20
CA TYR A 5 -1.42 12.64 -22.10
C TYR A 5 -2.76 13.35 -21.84
N PHE A 6 -3.16 13.38 -20.57
CA PHE A 6 -4.38 14.04 -20.11
C PHE A 6 -3.99 15.17 -19.15
N HIS A 7 -4.34 16.38 -19.50
CA HIS A 7 -4.11 17.58 -18.69
C HIS A 7 -5.43 18.05 -18.09
N CYS A 8 -5.64 17.83 -16.79
CA CYS A 8 -6.85 18.20 -16.06
C CYS A 8 -6.73 19.68 -15.62
N TYR A 9 -7.11 20.60 -16.48
CA TYR A 9 -6.79 22.04 -16.33
C TYR A 9 -7.60 22.77 -15.24
N GLN A 10 -8.69 22.17 -14.74
CA GLN A 10 -9.53 22.77 -13.68
C GLN A 10 -9.92 21.77 -12.58
N LEU A 11 -8.99 20.92 -12.18
CA LEU A 11 -9.23 19.79 -11.28
C LEU A 11 -9.80 20.17 -9.91
N THR A 12 -9.38 21.32 -9.34
CA THR A 12 -9.93 21.84 -8.09
C THR A 12 -11.39 22.24 -8.24
N LEU A 13 -11.77 22.90 -9.35
CA LEU A 13 -13.16 23.28 -9.64
C LEU A 13 -14.05 22.07 -9.86
N ASP A 14 -13.58 21.09 -10.63
CA ASP A 14 -14.32 19.86 -10.92
C ASP A 14 -14.61 19.09 -9.63
N THR A 15 -13.63 19.01 -8.73
CA THR A 15 -13.81 18.37 -7.42
C THR A 15 -14.83 19.12 -6.57
N TYR A 16 -14.79 20.44 -6.57
CA TYR A 16 -15.75 21.28 -5.84
C TYR A 16 -17.17 21.09 -6.37
N VAL A 17 -17.36 21.12 -7.68
CA VAL A 17 -18.67 20.92 -8.32
C VAL A 17 -19.24 19.54 -8.04
N SER A 18 -18.40 18.49 -8.06
CA SER A 18 -18.84 17.11 -7.79
C SER A 18 -19.31 16.90 -6.34
N GLN A 19 -18.84 17.73 -5.41
CA GLN A 19 -19.24 17.67 -3.98
C GLN A 19 -20.52 18.46 -3.68
N GLN A 20 -20.94 19.37 -4.58
CA GLN A 20 -22.18 20.12 -4.42
C GLN A 20 -23.36 19.33 -4.98
N SER A 21 -24.35 19.08 -4.16
CA SER A 21 -25.69 18.63 -4.63
C SER A 21 -26.23 19.67 -5.60
N ALA A 22 -26.64 19.24 -6.80
CA ALA A 22 -27.04 20.01 -7.94
C ALA A 22 -27.66 21.36 -7.57
N SER A 23 -26.88 22.42 -7.67
CA SER A 23 -27.38 23.80 -7.58
C SER A 23 -27.92 24.22 -8.96
N PRO A 24 -29.14 24.71 -9.10
CA PRO A 24 -29.76 24.99 -10.40
C PRO A 24 -29.11 26.13 -11.19
N CYS A 25 -28.20 26.89 -10.59
CA CYS A 25 -27.46 27.94 -11.27
C CYS A 25 -26.00 27.98 -10.78
N PRO A 26 -25.02 27.74 -11.65
CA PRO A 26 -23.62 27.78 -11.24
C PRO A 26 -23.19 29.22 -10.92
N VAL A 27 -22.77 29.44 -9.67
CA VAL A 27 -22.24 30.72 -9.20
C VAL A 27 -20.85 30.96 -9.84
N PRO A 28 -20.49 32.20 -10.25
CA PRO A 28 -19.13 32.52 -10.67
C PRO A 28 -18.12 32.08 -9.61
N THR A 29 -17.24 31.20 -9.97
CA THR A 29 -16.28 30.60 -9.02
C THR A 29 -14.88 30.61 -9.64
N VAL A 30 -13.90 31.01 -8.84
CA VAL A 30 -12.48 31.02 -9.21
C VAL A 30 -11.63 30.25 -8.18
N VAL A 31 -10.54 29.69 -8.62
CA VAL A 31 -9.51 29.13 -7.74
C VAL A 31 -8.32 30.06 -7.72
N TYR A 32 -7.97 30.51 -6.54
CA TYR A 32 -6.91 31.48 -6.31
C TYR A 32 -5.70 30.82 -5.65
N ASN A 33 -4.51 31.07 -6.22
CA ASN A 33 -3.26 30.59 -5.67
C ASN A 33 -2.52 31.72 -4.93
N GLU A 34 -2.46 31.60 -3.61
CA GLU A 34 -1.81 32.58 -2.72
C GLU A 34 -0.31 32.77 -3.02
N LYS A 35 0.37 31.71 -3.46
CA LYS A 35 1.82 31.76 -3.75
C LYS A 35 2.14 32.66 -4.96
N ASN A 36 1.28 32.64 -5.97
CA ASN A 36 1.47 33.41 -7.20
C ASN A 36 0.63 34.69 -7.20
N ASN A 37 -0.20 34.89 -6.18
CA ASN A 37 -1.16 35.99 -6.06
C ASN A 37 -2.05 36.13 -7.30
N ALA A 38 -2.54 35.02 -7.85
CA ALA A 38 -3.26 34.98 -9.10
C ALA A 38 -4.36 33.91 -9.14
N VAL A 39 -5.41 34.17 -9.91
CA VAL A 39 -6.42 33.18 -10.30
C VAL A 39 -5.76 32.14 -11.21
N VAL A 40 -5.92 30.86 -10.88
CA VAL A 40 -5.36 29.73 -11.64
C VAL A 40 -6.41 28.90 -12.37
N GLN A 41 -7.68 28.90 -11.89
CA GLN A 41 -8.80 28.22 -12.53
C GLN A 41 -10.05 29.07 -12.37
N LEU A 42 -10.95 29.00 -13.34
CA LEU A 42 -12.25 29.70 -13.30
C LEU A 42 -13.31 28.89 -14.06
N ASN A 43 -14.57 28.96 -13.60
CA ASN A 43 -15.68 28.31 -14.27
C ASN A 43 -16.24 29.19 -15.38
N PRO A 44 -17.05 28.67 -16.33
CA PRO A 44 -17.64 29.45 -17.41
C PRO A 44 -18.40 30.69 -16.93
N PRO A 45 -19.28 30.66 -15.89
CA PRO A 45 -19.92 31.86 -15.39
C PRO A 45 -18.95 32.96 -14.91
N ALA A 46 -17.81 32.57 -14.31
CA ALA A 46 -16.78 33.55 -13.92
C ALA A 46 -16.11 34.18 -15.16
N LYS A 47 -15.87 33.36 -16.20
CA LYS A 47 -15.31 33.85 -17.47
C LYS A 47 -16.26 34.83 -18.17
N ASP A 48 -17.56 34.58 -18.13
CA ASP A 48 -18.59 35.46 -18.73
C ASP A 48 -18.64 36.83 -18.03
N THR A 49 -18.19 36.95 -16.78
CA THR A 49 -18.03 38.24 -16.09
C THR A 49 -16.77 39.03 -16.46
N GLY A 50 -15.95 38.48 -17.38
CA GLY A 50 -14.71 39.11 -17.84
C GLY A 50 -13.49 38.77 -16.96
N LEU A 51 -13.60 37.79 -16.05
CA LEU A 51 -12.48 37.29 -15.29
C LEU A 51 -11.60 36.37 -16.15
N ASP A 52 -10.29 36.40 -15.92
CA ASP A 52 -9.35 35.53 -16.62
C ASP A 52 -8.27 35.00 -15.68
N VAL A 53 -7.63 33.93 -16.12
CA VAL A 53 -6.48 33.35 -15.41
C VAL A 53 -5.34 34.38 -15.33
N GLY A 54 -4.68 34.45 -14.18
CA GLY A 54 -3.63 35.43 -13.93
C GLY A 54 -4.09 36.70 -13.23
N PHE A 55 -5.40 36.94 -13.09
CA PHE A 55 -5.92 38.12 -12.38
C PHE A 55 -5.61 38.02 -10.88
N GLY A 56 -5.23 39.14 -10.29
CA GLY A 56 -5.05 39.29 -8.86
C GLY A 56 -6.39 39.40 -8.11
N LEU A 57 -6.36 39.13 -6.81
CA LEU A 57 -7.57 39.10 -5.95
C LEU A 57 -8.37 40.43 -6.02
N ALA A 58 -7.67 41.56 -5.94
CA ALA A 58 -8.32 42.90 -6.00
C ALA A 58 -9.05 43.16 -7.33
N GLN A 59 -8.44 42.76 -8.45
CA GLN A 59 -9.03 42.87 -9.78
C GLN A 59 -10.23 41.94 -9.92
N THR A 60 -10.11 40.70 -9.40
CA THR A 60 -11.18 39.71 -9.41
C THR A 60 -12.40 40.21 -8.64
N ALA A 61 -12.22 40.77 -7.43
CA ALA A 61 -13.28 41.29 -6.60
C ALA A 61 -13.91 42.59 -7.20
N ALA A 62 -13.12 43.40 -7.90
CA ALA A 62 -13.63 44.61 -8.58
C ALA A 62 -14.53 44.28 -9.77
N LEU A 63 -14.22 43.24 -10.54
CA LEU A 63 -15.01 42.82 -11.70
C LEU A 63 -16.23 41.98 -11.33
N CYS A 64 -16.14 41.16 -10.31
CA CYS A 64 -17.22 40.29 -9.84
C CYS A 64 -17.28 40.29 -8.31
N PRO A 65 -18.06 41.19 -7.68
CA PRO A 65 -18.15 41.31 -6.21
C PRO A 65 -18.72 40.07 -5.51
N HIS A 66 -19.45 39.24 -6.22
CA HIS A 66 -20.10 38.04 -5.67
C HIS A 66 -19.42 36.75 -6.12
N VAL A 67 -18.16 36.81 -6.57
CA VAL A 67 -17.40 35.64 -6.98
C VAL A 67 -17.09 34.76 -5.78
N ASN A 68 -17.31 33.46 -5.94
CA ASN A 68 -16.85 32.46 -4.97
C ASN A 68 -15.37 32.19 -5.21
N ILE A 69 -14.55 32.34 -4.16
CA ILE A 69 -13.12 32.19 -4.24
C ILE A 69 -12.70 30.91 -3.47
N LEU A 70 -12.13 29.96 -4.18
CA LEU A 70 -11.55 28.75 -3.62
C LEU A 70 -10.05 28.89 -3.53
N THR A 71 -9.47 28.43 -2.44
CA THR A 71 -8.00 28.40 -2.29
C THR A 71 -7.41 27.20 -3.03
N TYR A 72 -6.40 27.45 -3.87
CA TYR A 72 -5.65 26.40 -4.55
C TYR A 72 -4.84 25.56 -3.56
N ARG A 73 -4.99 24.24 -3.63
CA ARG A 73 -4.22 23.27 -2.82
C ARG A 73 -3.66 22.19 -3.74
N ALA A 74 -2.35 22.23 -3.97
CA ALA A 74 -1.66 21.27 -4.82
C ALA A 74 -1.81 19.81 -4.34
N GLU A 75 -1.85 19.60 -3.02
CA GLU A 75 -2.04 18.27 -2.41
C GLU A 75 -3.44 17.72 -2.74
N ALA A 76 -4.49 18.53 -2.63
CA ALA A 76 -5.86 18.10 -2.94
C ALA A 76 -6.03 17.74 -4.43
N GLU A 77 -5.38 18.48 -5.34
CA GLU A 77 -5.36 18.10 -6.76
C GLU A 77 -4.64 16.78 -6.98
N ARG A 78 -3.49 16.60 -6.33
CA ARG A 78 -2.74 15.36 -6.41
C ARG A 78 -3.53 14.16 -5.91
N ASP A 79 -4.27 14.30 -4.79
CA ASP A 79 -5.11 13.24 -4.24
C ASP A 79 -6.26 12.88 -5.20
N THR A 80 -6.87 13.89 -5.85
CA THR A 80 -7.88 13.67 -6.88
C THR A 80 -7.30 12.97 -8.10
N LEU A 81 -6.10 13.36 -8.54
CA LEU A 81 -5.39 12.72 -9.65
C LEU A 81 -5.02 11.26 -9.32
N ILE A 82 -4.58 10.98 -8.10
CA ILE A 82 -4.31 9.63 -7.60
C ILE A 82 -5.60 8.80 -7.61
N SER A 83 -6.72 9.37 -7.17
CA SER A 83 -8.02 8.69 -7.20
C SER A 83 -8.46 8.34 -8.63
N LEU A 84 -8.23 9.25 -9.58
CA LEU A 84 -8.46 8.99 -11.00
C LEU A 84 -7.54 7.87 -11.52
N ALA A 85 -6.26 7.89 -11.16
CA ALA A 85 -5.31 6.85 -11.55
C ALA A 85 -5.69 5.48 -10.98
N HIS A 86 -6.21 5.39 -9.76
CA HIS A 86 -6.76 4.16 -9.19
C HIS A 86 -7.92 3.60 -10.01
N ARG A 87 -8.81 4.45 -10.50
CA ARG A 87 -9.94 4.04 -11.36
C ARG A 87 -9.48 3.57 -12.74
N LEU A 88 -8.46 4.20 -13.30
CA LEU A 88 -7.90 3.85 -14.61
C LEU A 88 -6.96 2.63 -14.55
N TYR A 89 -6.41 2.31 -13.38
CA TYR A 89 -5.43 1.22 -13.23
C TYR A 89 -5.92 -0.17 -13.68
N PRO A 90 -7.19 -0.57 -13.47
CA PRO A 90 -7.72 -1.81 -14.03
C PRO A 90 -7.80 -1.84 -15.56
N LEU A 91 -7.81 -0.66 -16.20
CA LEU A 91 -7.93 -0.50 -17.66
C LEU A 91 -6.57 -0.34 -18.34
N ALA A 92 -5.57 0.20 -17.61
CA ALA A 92 -4.27 0.52 -18.16
C ALA A 92 -3.15 0.27 -17.14
N SER A 93 -2.14 -0.51 -17.52
CA SER A 93 -1.04 -0.91 -16.63
C SER A 93 0.04 0.16 -16.45
N ASP A 94 0.32 0.94 -17.51
CA ASP A 94 1.39 1.93 -17.51
C ASP A 94 0.81 3.34 -17.46
N ILE A 95 0.49 3.78 -16.24
CA ILE A 95 0.03 5.13 -15.92
C ILE A 95 1.18 5.88 -15.26
N VAL A 96 1.49 7.08 -15.71
CA VAL A 96 2.47 7.99 -15.13
C VAL A 96 1.76 9.24 -14.66
N LEU A 97 1.94 9.60 -13.39
CA LEU A 97 1.43 10.86 -12.84
C LEU A 97 2.46 11.96 -13.13
N GLU A 98 2.02 12.99 -13.80
CA GLU A 98 2.83 14.14 -14.19
C GLU A 98 2.25 15.41 -13.55
N ASP A 99 3.08 16.21 -12.93
CA ASP A 99 2.68 17.40 -12.19
C ASP A 99 1.61 17.07 -11.09
N THR A 100 0.77 18.03 -10.71
CA THR A 100 -0.32 17.84 -9.74
C THR A 100 -1.66 17.51 -10.40
N ASN A 101 -1.77 17.73 -11.71
CA ASN A 101 -3.04 17.74 -12.45
C ASN A 101 -2.96 17.05 -13.82
N SER A 102 -1.98 16.22 -14.05
CA SER A 102 -1.81 15.56 -15.35
C SER A 102 -1.40 14.11 -15.21
N LEU A 103 -1.82 13.28 -16.14
CA LEU A 103 -1.38 11.88 -16.22
C LEU A 103 -1.12 11.46 -17.67
N ALA A 104 -0.22 10.51 -17.83
CA ALA A 104 0.09 9.89 -19.11
C ALA A 104 -0.19 8.38 -19.05
N ILE A 105 -0.75 7.84 -20.12
CA ILE A 105 -1.08 6.41 -20.26
C ILE A 105 -0.41 5.88 -21.52
N ARG A 106 0.27 4.75 -21.39
CA ARG A 106 0.86 4.06 -22.54
C ARG A 106 -0.22 3.25 -23.26
N LEU A 107 -0.37 3.49 -24.56
CA LEU A 107 -1.43 2.87 -25.35
C LEU A 107 -0.96 1.65 -26.16
N ASP A 108 0.27 1.65 -26.67
CA ASP A 108 0.75 0.64 -27.60
C ASP A 108 0.79 -0.79 -27.01
N ASN A 109 0.98 -0.94 -25.73
CA ASN A 109 0.97 -2.23 -25.02
C ASN A 109 -0.44 -2.78 -24.74
N LEU A 110 -1.48 -1.95 -24.87
CA LEU A 110 -2.86 -2.30 -24.56
C LEU A 110 -3.71 -2.65 -25.79
N VAL A 111 -3.28 -2.23 -26.98
CA VAL A 111 -4.06 -2.40 -28.21
C VAL A 111 -4.41 -3.86 -28.51
N GLN A 112 -3.49 -4.78 -28.24
CA GLN A 112 -3.74 -6.20 -28.46
C GLN A 112 -4.85 -6.73 -27.56
N TYR A 113 -4.98 -6.21 -26.35
CA TYR A 113 -6.03 -6.59 -25.39
C TYR A 113 -7.39 -6.02 -25.79
N TYR A 114 -7.43 -4.76 -26.22
CA TYR A 114 -8.69 -4.08 -26.58
C TYR A 114 -9.11 -4.29 -28.04
N GLY A 115 -8.27 -4.87 -28.86
CA GLY A 115 -8.52 -5.14 -30.29
C GLY A 115 -8.26 -3.95 -31.20
N SER A 116 -8.53 -2.70 -30.78
CA SER A 116 -8.22 -1.49 -31.55
C SER A 116 -7.94 -0.27 -30.67
N TYR A 117 -7.32 0.75 -31.27
CA TYR A 117 -7.10 2.04 -30.58
C TYR A 117 -8.41 2.78 -30.27
N GLU A 118 -9.41 2.65 -31.11
CA GLU A 118 -10.71 3.31 -30.94
C GLU A 118 -11.44 2.75 -29.72
N VAL A 119 -11.47 1.43 -29.55
CA VAL A 119 -12.09 0.77 -28.39
C VAL A 119 -11.34 1.13 -27.12
N LEU A 120 -10.00 1.07 -27.13
CA LEU A 120 -9.17 1.47 -25.99
C LEU A 120 -9.43 2.92 -25.59
N TRP A 121 -9.42 3.83 -26.59
CA TRP A 121 -9.65 5.26 -26.38
C TRP A 121 -11.03 5.54 -25.81
N SER A 122 -12.08 4.95 -26.38
CA SER A 122 -13.46 5.14 -25.89
C SER A 122 -13.62 4.61 -24.46
N THR A 123 -12.99 3.49 -24.12
CA THR A 123 -13.04 2.92 -22.76
C THR A 123 -12.38 3.87 -21.76
N LEU A 124 -11.18 4.37 -22.05
CA LEU A 124 -10.44 5.28 -21.18
C LEU A 124 -11.19 6.61 -20.98
N THR A 125 -11.66 7.22 -22.07
CA THR A 125 -12.37 8.50 -22.02
C THR A 125 -13.72 8.40 -21.34
N HIS A 126 -14.43 7.27 -21.52
CA HIS A 126 -15.67 7.00 -20.79
C HIS A 126 -15.43 6.98 -19.28
N GLU A 127 -14.40 6.24 -18.81
CA GLU A 127 -14.08 6.17 -17.38
C GLU A 127 -13.66 7.53 -16.80
N ILE A 128 -12.90 8.33 -17.55
CA ILE A 128 -12.56 9.70 -17.13
C ILE A 128 -13.82 10.58 -17.07
N SER A 129 -14.72 10.48 -18.06
CA SER A 129 -15.96 11.26 -18.10
C SER A 129 -16.88 11.00 -16.91
N LEU A 130 -16.94 9.76 -16.41
CA LEU A 130 -17.68 9.41 -15.20
C LEU A 130 -17.17 10.13 -13.94
N SER A 131 -15.94 10.65 -13.96
CA SER A 131 -15.37 11.44 -12.87
C SER A 131 -15.80 12.91 -12.89
N GLY A 132 -16.45 13.38 -13.96
CA GLY A 132 -16.79 14.78 -14.13
C GLY A 132 -15.58 15.73 -14.29
N ILE A 133 -14.40 15.19 -14.61
CA ILE A 133 -13.15 15.93 -14.74
C ILE A 133 -13.01 16.45 -16.16
N HIS A 134 -12.72 17.75 -16.30
CA HIS A 134 -12.42 18.37 -17.57
C HIS A 134 -10.93 18.29 -17.87
N TYR A 135 -10.60 17.90 -19.10
CA TYR A 135 -9.22 17.70 -19.51
C TYR A 135 -8.97 18.07 -20.97
N ASN A 136 -7.74 18.44 -21.26
CA ASN A 136 -7.19 18.44 -22.61
C ASN A 136 -6.34 17.19 -22.80
N TYR A 137 -6.24 16.73 -24.04
CA TYR A 137 -5.52 15.52 -24.32
C TYR A 137 -4.74 15.57 -25.63
N ALA A 138 -3.73 14.75 -25.76
CA ALA A 138 -3.09 14.45 -27.03
C ALA A 138 -2.38 13.09 -26.95
N THR A 139 -2.14 12.49 -28.12
CA THR A 139 -1.32 11.30 -28.23
C THR A 139 -0.04 11.59 -29.02
N ALA A 140 1.09 11.02 -28.56
CA ALA A 140 2.36 11.11 -29.27
C ALA A 140 3.27 9.93 -28.93
N TRP A 141 4.43 9.86 -29.61
CA TRP A 141 5.45 8.81 -29.37
C TRP A 141 6.13 8.85 -28.01
N GLY A 142 5.99 9.94 -27.24
CA GLY A 142 6.56 10.12 -25.91
C GLY A 142 5.74 11.09 -25.07
N ILE A 143 5.97 11.07 -23.76
CA ILE A 143 5.22 11.88 -22.80
C ILE A 143 5.44 13.37 -23.07
N GLU A 144 6.66 13.81 -23.35
CA GLU A 144 7.00 15.22 -23.58
C GLU A 144 6.28 15.78 -24.81
N ALA A 145 6.21 15.00 -25.88
CA ALA A 145 5.52 15.39 -27.11
C ALA A 145 3.98 15.44 -26.89
N ALA A 146 3.43 14.42 -26.22
CA ALA A 146 2.01 14.38 -25.87
C ALA A 146 1.61 15.52 -24.91
N ARG A 147 2.47 15.82 -23.92
CA ARG A 147 2.30 16.94 -22.96
C ARG A 147 2.23 18.28 -23.67
N LEU A 148 3.20 18.55 -24.57
CA LEU A 148 3.22 19.79 -25.33
C LEU A 148 1.92 19.99 -26.11
N LEU A 149 1.47 18.97 -26.83
CA LEU A 149 0.26 19.00 -27.61
C LEU A 149 -1.01 19.14 -26.76
N ALA A 150 -1.12 18.41 -25.64
CA ALA A 150 -2.26 18.45 -24.74
C ALA A 150 -2.39 19.81 -24.05
N LYS A 151 -1.28 20.35 -23.48
CA LYS A 151 -1.28 21.69 -22.85
C LYS A 151 -1.61 22.81 -23.83
N ASN A 152 -1.42 22.58 -25.13
CA ASN A 152 -1.79 23.51 -26.21
C ASN A 152 -3.16 23.23 -26.84
N HIS A 153 -4.04 22.53 -26.14
CA HIS A 153 -5.43 22.30 -26.53
C HIS A 153 -5.60 21.59 -27.87
N HIS A 154 -4.65 20.75 -28.27
CA HIS A 154 -4.71 20.05 -29.55
C HIS A 154 -5.91 19.10 -29.62
N ASN A 155 -6.25 18.44 -28.50
CA ASN A 155 -7.41 17.55 -28.33
C ASN A 155 -7.59 16.54 -29.48
N LYS A 156 -6.48 15.97 -29.95
CA LYS A 156 -6.47 15.06 -31.10
C LYS A 156 -5.76 13.74 -30.75
N VAL A 157 -6.35 12.64 -31.18
CA VAL A 157 -5.73 11.31 -31.16
C VAL A 157 -4.97 11.11 -32.47
N SER A 158 -3.65 11.12 -32.42
CA SER A 158 -2.78 10.87 -33.56
C SER A 158 -1.99 9.60 -33.32
N ILE A 159 -2.10 8.61 -34.22
CA ILE A 159 -1.42 7.32 -34.14
C ILE A 159 -0.19 7.31 -35.03
N GLN A 160 -0.26 8.00 -36.17
CA GLN A 160 0.81 8.05 -37.15
C GLN A 160 1.87 9.09 -36.76
N THR A 161 3.13 8.72 -36.93
CA THR A 161 4.27 9.61 -36.60
C THR A 161 4.30 10.87 -37.48
N ALA A 162 3.76 10.80 -38.70
CA ALA A 162 3.66 11.97 -39.60
C ALA A 162 2.72 13.02 -39.02
N ASP A 163 1.52 12.64 -38.58
CA ASP A 163 0.52 13.54 -38.00
C ASP A 163 1.00 14.17 -36.71
N ILE A 164 1.69 13.39 -35.87
CA ILE A 164 2.29 13.89 -34.63
C ILE A 164 3.37 14.95 -34.92
N ARG A 165 4.23 14.67 -35.91
CA ARG A 165 5.32 15.59 -36.33
C ARG A 165 4.73 16.90 -36.89
N GLU A 166 3.71 16.80 -37.72
CA GLU A 166 2.99 17.97 -38.24
C GLU A 166 2.41 18.80 -37.11
N SER A 167 1.68 18.19 -36.18
CA SER A 167 1.11 18.86 -35.02
C SER A 167 2.16 19.53 -34.16
N LEU A 168 3.29 18.89 -33.88
CA LEU A 168 4.40 19.49 -33.13
C LEU A 168 5.06 20.63 -33.87
N SER A 169 5.15 20.56 -35.19
CA SER A 169 5.83 21.60 -36.01
C SER A 169 5.13 22.94 -35.93
N THR A 170 3.82 22.95 -35.74
CA THR A 170 2.99 24.17 -35.66
C THR A 170 3.00 24.81 -34.26
N CYS A 171 3.47 24.11 -33.23
CA CYS A 171 3.53 24.66 -31.87
C CYS A 171 4.52 25.82 -31.79
N ALA A 172 4.15 26.90 -31.09
CA ALA A 172 5.06 28.00 -30.80
C ALA A 172 6.09 27.61 -29.72
N LEU A 173 7.31 28.15 -29.81
CA LEU A 173 8.35 27.90 -28.81
C LEU A 173 7.97 28.42 -27.41
N SER A 174 7.16 29.48 -27.34
CA SER A 174 6.65 30.00 -26.07
C SER A 174 5.76 29.02 -25.29
N GLN A 175 5.26 28.01 -25.98
CA GLN A 175 4.38 26.96 -25.41
C GLN A 175 5.16 25.75 -24.90
N THR A 176 6.48 25.72 -25.14
CA THR A 176 7.37 24.64 -24.69
C THR A 176 7.82 24.87 -23.24
N GLU A 177 8.40 23.84 -22.62
CA GLU A 177 9.02 23.93 -21.29
C GLU A 177 10.49 24.41 -21.35
N LEU A 178 10.87 25.08 -22.42
CA LEU A 178 12.19 25.70 -22.55
C LEU A 178 12.33 26.89 -21.62
N ASP A 179 13.53 27.10 -21.10
CA ASP A 179 13.82 28.29 -20.30
C ASP A 179 13.57 29.58 -21.12
N SER A 180 13.02 30.59 -20.46
CA SER A 180 12.70 31.88 -21.07
C SER A 180 13.89 32.53 -21.78
N LYS A 181 15.10 32.33 -21.25
CA LYS A 181 16.36 32.78 -21.90
C LYS A 181 16.63 32.03 -23.19
N ALA A 182 16.38 30.73 -23.23
CA ALA A 182 16.54 29.92 -24.43
C ALA A 182 15.51 30.33 -25.51
N ILE A 183 14.25 30.53 -25.14
CA ILE A 183 13.19 31.00 -26.03
C ILE A 183 13.55 32.36 -26.63
N THR A 184 14.00 33.33 -25.80
CA THR A 184 14.39 34.66 -26.22
C THR A 184 15.61 34.61 -27.16
N SER A 185 16.57 33.74 -26.89
CA SER A 185 17.76 33.57 -27.73
C SER A 185 17.42 33.00 -29.11
N LEU A 186 16.50 32.02 -29.17
CA LEU A 186 16.00 31.42 -30.40
C LEU A 186 15.18 32.43 -31.23
N ALA A 187 14.34 33.20 -30.57
CA ALA A 187 13.51 34.22 -31.24
C ALA A 187 14.38 35.28 -31.91
N LYS A 188 15.53 35.67 -31.30
CA LYS A 188 16.48 36.63 -31.90
C LYS A 188 17.09 36.14 -33.23
N VAL A 189 17.16 34.83 -33.45
CA VAL A 189 17.67 34.24 -34.70
C VAL A 189 16.51 33.78 -35.62
N GLY A 190 15.27 34.20 -35.35
CA GLY A 190 14.12 33.95 -36.20
C GLY A 190 13.44 32.57 -35.99
N ILE A 191 13.84 31.83 -34.96
CA ILE A 191 13.25 30.54 -34.64
C ILE A 191 12.12 30.79 -33.64
N THR A 192 10.84 30.58 -34.07
CA THR A 192 9.66 30.85 -33.28
C THR A 192 8.76 29.63 -33.13
N GLN A 193 8.98 28.62 -33.95
CA GLN A 193 8.19 27.38 -33.97
C GLN A 193 9.01 26.17 -33.60
N VAL A 194 8.38 25.19 -32.97
CA VAL A 194 9.01 23.92 -32.58
C VAL A 194 9.56 23.16 -33.79
N GLY A 195 8.83 23.16 -34.92
CA GLY A 195 9.27 22.50 -36.16
C GLY A 195 10.63 22.99 -36.65
N GLN A 196 10.88 24.31 -36.60
CA GLN A 196 12.15 24.91 -36.97
C GLN A 196 13.29 24.44 -36.05
N LEU A 197 13.01 24.36 -34.75
CA LEU A 197 13.98 23.90 -33.76
C LEU A 197 14.26 22.38 -33.89
N LEU A 198 13.24 21.56 -34.13
CA LEU A 198 13.38 20.13 -34.31
C LEU A 198 14.10 19.74 -35.60
N SER A 199 14.13 20.60 -36.62
CA SER A 199 14.88 20.36 -37.86
C SER A 199 16.39 20.61 -37.72
N MET A 200 16.84 21.29 -36.66
CA MET A 200 18.28 21.61 -36.44
C MET A 200 19.07 20.37 -35.99
N PRO A 201 20.29 20.18 -36.44
CA PRO A 201 21.16 19.08 -35.98
C PRO A 201 21.45 19.17 -34.47
N VAL A 202 21.43 18.03 -33.77
CA VAL A 202 21.62 17.96 -32.30
C VAL A 202 22.97 18.54 -31.88
N HIS A 203 24.03 18.39 -32.69
CA HIS A 203 25.37 18.91 -32.37
C HIS A 203 25.43 20.44 -32.37
N GLU A 204 24.60 21.12 -33.14
CA GLU A 204 24.49 22.59 -33.12
C GLU A 204 23.74 23.07 -31.87
N LEU A 205 22.73 22.34 -31.47
CA LEU A 205 22.00 22.61 -30.24
C LEU A 205 22.87 22.40 -29.00
N GLY A 206 23.73 21.39 -29.00
CA GLY A 206 24.65 21.04 -27.90
C GLY A 206 25.68 22.11 -27.59
N ARG A 207 25.97 23.00 -28.54
CA ARG A 207 26.90 24.16 -28.35
C ARG A 207 26.21 25.37 -27.71
N ARG A 208 24.91 25.45 -27.75
CA ARG A 208 24.12 26.63 -27.36
C ARG A 208 23.25 26.43 -26.13
N PHE A 209 22.87 25.19 -25.81
CA PHE A 209 21.91 24.88 -24.77
C PHE A 209 22.47 23.96 -23.71
N THR A 210 21.80 23.96 -22.54
CA THR A 210 22.12 23.08 -21.43
C THR A 210 21.77 21.62 -21.76
N ASN A 211 22.37 20.68 -21.04
CA ASN A 211 22.06 19.24 -21.19
C ASN A 211 20.58 18.93 -20.97
N ASP A 212 19.91 19.62 -20.07
CA ASP A 212 18.47 19.38 -19.82
C ASP A 212 17.62 19.85 -20.99
N THR A 213 17.95 20.99 -21.61
CA THR A 213 17.32 21.45 -22.84
C THR A 213 17.50 20.42 -23.97
N ILE A 214 18.70 19.87 -24.12
CA ILE A 214 18.99 18.87 -25.16
C ILE A 214 18.18 17.58 -24.89
N ARG A 215 18.12 17.11 -23.65
CA ARG A 215 17.29 15.94 -23.26
C ARG A 215 15.82 16.16 -23.60
N TYR A 216 15.29 17.34 -23.29
CA TYR A 216 13.93 17.70 -23.63
C TYR A 216 13.69 17.67 -25.15
N LEU A 217 14.60 18.27 -25.94
CA LEU A 217 14.48 18.31 -27.39
C LEU A 217 14.62 16.92 -28.05
N THR A 218 15.52 16.09 -27.58
CA THR A 218 15.66 14.69 -28.06
C THR A 218 14.44 13.85 -27.69
N ALA A 219 13.82 14.11 -26.54
CA ALA A 219 12.57 13.46 -26.15
C ALA A 219 11.38 13.94 -27.00
N LEU A 220 11.29 15.24 -27.31
CA LEU A 220 10.30 15.77 -28.25
C LEU A 220 10.41 15.15 -29.66
N ARG A 221 11.64 14.84 -30.11
CA ARG A 221 11.88 14.16 -31.39
C ARG A 221 11.54 12.68 -31.39
N GLY A 222 11.36 12.09 -30.21
CA GLY A 222 11.19 10.64 -30.05
C GLY A 222 12.51 9.86 -30.21
N GLU A 223 13.68 10.53 -30.07
CA GLU A 223 15.00 9.90 -30.11
C GLU A 223 15.38 9.30 -28.75
N THR A 224 14.86 9.87 -27.67
CA THR A 224 15.06 9.41 -26.29
C THR A 224 13.73 9.33 -25.56
N PHE A 225 13.64 8.36 -24.65
CA PHE A 225 12.46 8.14 -23.81
C PHE A 225 12.88 8.14 -22.35
N PRO A 226 12.78 9.27 -21.64
CA PRO A 226 13.13 9.36 -20.23
C PRO A 226 12.35 8.34 -19.41
N THR A 227 13.04 7.62 -18.53
CA THR A 227 12.39 6.68 -17.60
C THR A 227 11.49 7.45 -16.64
N ARG A 228 10.22 7.04 -16.52
CA ARG A 228 9.23 7.59 -15.61
C ARG A 228 8.80 6.55 -14.60
N GLN A 229 8.48 7.02 -13.41
CA GLN A 229 7.91 6.16 -12.40
C GLN A 229 6.45 5.86 -12.75
N VAL A 230 6.17 4.60 -13.03
CA VAL A 230 4.80 4.14 -13.30
C VAL A 230 4.03 4.11 -11.99
N PHE A 231 2.80 4.63 -12.02
CA PHE A 231 1.89 4.56 -10.90
C PHE A 231 1.61 3.11 -10.55
N ARG A 232 1.85 2.79 -9.31
CA ARG A 232 1.42 1.53 -8.70
C ARG A 232 0.52 1.92 -7.54
N PRO A 233 -0.74 1.48 -7.51
CA PRO A 233 -1.55 1.63 -6.31
C PRO A 233 -0.74 1.11 -5.13
N SER A 234 -0.72 1.85 -4.03
CA SER A 234 -0.26 1.25 -2.77
C SER A 234 -1.18 0.05 -2.51
N ASP A 235 -0.60 -1.11 -2.26
CA ASP A 235 -1.36 -2.29 -1.86
C ASP A 235 -1.95 -2.03 -0.46
N THR A 236 -2.96 -1.18 -0.41
CA THR A 236 -3.73 -0.89 0.79
C THR A 236 -5.20 -1.01 0.46
N PHE A 237 -5.91 -1.76 1.29
CA PHE A 237 -7.36 -1.78 1.25
C PHE A 237 -7.86 -1.02 2.46
N GLU A 238 -8.66 0.00 2.24
CA GLU A 238 -9.37 0.72 3.30
C GLU A 238 -10.82 0.93 2.89
N LYS A 239 -11.73 0.54 3.77
CA LYS A 239 -13.16 0.76 3.59
C LYS A 239 -13.80 1.21 4.88
N THR A 240 -14.35 2.42 4.88
CA THR A 240 -15.14 2.95 5.99
C THR A 240 -16.62 2.80 5.71
N THR A 241 -17.37 2.33 6.69
CA THR A 241 -18.83 2.24 6.67
C THR A 241 -19.39 2.99 7.86
N ALA A 242 -20.24 3.99 7.62
CA ALA A 242 -21.01 4.64 8.66
C ALA A 242 -22.10 3.66 9.14
N LEU A 243 -22.29 3.56 10.44
CA LEU A 243 -23.32 2.71 11.01
C LEU A 243 -24.68 3.42 10.91
N SER A 244 -25.74 2.68 10.57
CA SER A 244 -27.09 3.26 10.41
C SER A 244 -27.66 3.80 11.71
N PHE A 245 -27.15 3.34 12.86
CA PHE A 245 -27.47 3.82 14.21
C PHE A 245 -26.23 3.63 15.10
N GLU A 246 -26.20 4.32 16.22
CA GLU A 246 -25.15 4.16 17.21
C GLU A 246 -25.20 2.75 17.85
N VAL A 247 -24.10 2.01 17.72
CA VAL A 247 -24.03 0.61 18.15
C VAL A 247 -23.36 0.51 19.51
N GLU A 248 -24.08 0.06 20.52
CA GLU A 248 -23.58 -0.17 21.89
C GLU A 248 -23.13 -1.63 22.11
N ASN A 249 -23.70 -2.57 21.35
CA ASN A 249 -23.39 -3.99 21.47
C ASN A 249 -22.64 -4.51 20.25
N THR A 250 -21.50 -5.15 20.48
CA THR A 250 -20.64 -5.72 19.44
C THR A 250 -21.34 -6.72 18.52
N GLN A 251 -22.37 -7.42 18.99
CA GLN A 251 -23.18 -8.34 18.16
C GLN A 251 -23.86 -7.62 16.98
N HIS A 252 -24.24 -6.36 17.16
CA HIS A 252 -24.84 -5.55 16.10
C HIS A 252 -23.83 -5.06 15.04
N LEU A 253 -22.53 -5.22 15.28
CA LEU A 253 -21.50 -4.96 14.27
C LEU A 253 -21.39 -6.07 13.22
N GLN A 254 -21.91 -7.27 13.49
CA GLN A 254 -21.74 -8.45 12.63
C GLN A 254 -22.21 -8.23 11.17
N PRO A 255 -23.36 -7.60 10.87
CA PRO A 255 -23.75 -7.33 9.49
C PRO A 255 -22.76 -6.42 8.75
N TYR A 256 -22.23 -5.40 9.43
CA TYR A 256 -21.26 -4.48 8.86
C TYR A 256 -19.89 -5.13 8.63
N LEU A 257 -19.44 -5.99 9.56
CA LEU A 257 -18.25 -6.82 9.40
C LEU A 257 -18.37 -7.70 8.14
N ASN A 258 -19.52 -8.35 7.96
CA ASN A 258 -19.77 -9.21 6.80
C ASN A 258 -19.65 -8.44 5.49
N ILE A 259 -20.30 -7.27 5.37
CA ILE A 259 -20.26 -6.42 4.16
C ILE A 259 -18.82 -5.95 3.84
N GLN A 260 -18.08 -5.56 4.87
CA GLN A 260 -16.69 -5.10 4.66
C GLN A 260 -15.75 -6.24 4.26
N LEU A 261 -15.87 -7.39 4.92
CA LEU A 261 -15.08 -8.58 4.62
C LEU A 261 -15.43 -9.18 3.25
N GLU A 262 -16.68 -9.13 2.82
CA GLU A 262 -17.08 -9.50 1.47
C GLU A 262 -16.40 -8.60 0.43
N THR A 263 -16.38 -7.29 0.67
CA THR A 263 -15.69 -6.34 -0.21
C THR A 263 -14.19 -6.61 -0.26
N LEU A 264 -13.56 -6.91 0.88
CA LEU A 264 -12.15 -7.30 0.95
C LEU A 264 -11.90 -8.60 0.16
N SER A 265 -12.74 -9.62 0.34
CA SER A 265 -12.63 -10.89 -0.38
C SER A 265 -12.70 -10.70 -1.90
N HIS A 266 -13.61 -9.85 -2.38
CA HIS A 266 -13.67 -9.45 -3.80
C HIS A 266 -12.41 -8.72 -4.26
N TYR A 267 -11.92 -7.77 -3.48
CA TYR A 267 -10.69 -7.02 -3.77
C TYR A 267 -9.49 -7.96 -3.92
N LEU A 268 -9.31 -8.88 -2.98
CA LEU A 268 -8.21 -9.84 -2.96
C LEU A 268 -8.27 -10.77 -4.19
N ARG A 269 -9.44 -11.34 -4.48
CA ARG A 269 -9.62 -12.25 -5.63
C ARG A 269 -9.39 -11.56 -6.96
N ALA A 270 -9.91 -10.34 -7.14
CA ALA A 270 -9.74 -9.57 -8.37
C ALA A 270 -8.27 -9.26 -8.68
N ARG A 271 -7.39 -9.24 -7.68
CA ARG A 271 -5.96 -8.94 -7.81
C ARG A 271 -5.05 -10.16 -7.65
N ASN A 272 -5.60 -11.35 -7.46
CA ASN A 272 -4.84 -12.57 -7.13
C ASN A 272 -3.93 -12.36 -5.89
N LEU A 273 -4.46 -11.69 -4.88
CA LEU A 273 -3.78 -11.44 -3.61
C LEU A 273 -4.42 -12.24 -2.49
N THR A 274 -3.64 -12.53 -1.46
CA THR A 274 -4.05 -13.09 -0.18
C THR A 274 -3.54 -12.22 0.95
N THR A 275 -4.11 -12.33 2.12
CA THR A 275 -3.60 -11.64 3.31
C THR A 275 -3.72 -12.53 4.54
N SER A 276 -2.83 -12.31 5.51
CA SER A 276 -2.84 -12.97 6.83
C SER A 276 -3.22 -12.01 7.96
N ALA A 277 -3.29 -10.69 7.70
CA ALA A 277 -3.56 -9.69 8.71
C ALA A 277 -4.53 -8.60 8.21
N ILE A 278 -5.52 -8.27 9.02
CA ILE A 278 -6.45 -7.17 8.79
C ILE A 278 -6.69 -6.41 10.10
N GLU A 279 -7.03 -5.14 10.02
CA GLU A 279 -7.36 -4.31 11.18
C GLU A 279 -8.73 -3.67 11.01
N PHE A 280 -9.59 -3.79 12.01
CA PHE A 280 -10.80 -2.99 12.14
C PHE A 280 -10.56 -1.81 13.07
N ARG A 281 -10.96 -0.62 12.65
CA ARG A 281 -10.99 0.59 13.46
C ARG A 281 -12.44 0.99 13.71
N ILE A 282 -12.85 0.94 14.97
CA ILE A 282 -14.18 1.33 15.43
C ILE A 282 -14.10 2.76 15.94
N SER A 283 -14.85 3.66 15.35
CA SER A 283 -14.84 5.09 15.72
C SER A 283 -16.06 5.45 16.56
N PHE A 284 -15.88 6.38 17.49
CA PHE A 284 -16.84 6.90 18.44
C PHE A 284 -16.93 8.42 18.29
N ARG A 285 -17.92 9.08 18.91
CA ARG A 285 -18.05 10.55 18.84
C ARG A 285 -16.98 11.28 19.63
N GLU A 286 -16.78 10.89 20.89
CA GLU A 286 -15.96 11.65 21.87
C GLU A 286 -14.76 10.86 22.39
N VAL A 287 -14.64 9.59 22.00
CA VAL A 287 -13.58 8.70 22.47
C VAL A 287 -12.64 8.35 21.31
N SER A 288 -11.36 8.15 21.61
CA SER A 288 -10.39 7.70 20.61
C SER A 288 -10.81 6.38 19.96
N PRO A 289 -10.58 6.22 18.66
CA PRO A 289 -10.95 4.99 17.94
C PRO A 289 -10.29 3.74 18.53
N LEU A 290 -11.05 2.67 18.61
CA LEU A 290 -10.57 1.36 19.05
C LEU A 290 -10.07 0.55 17.85
N ARG A 291 -8.88 -0.02 17.95
CA ARG A 291 -8.30 -0.88 16.92
C ARG A 291 -8.40 -2.34 17.30
N LEU A 292 -8.85 -3.16 16.36
CA LEU A 292 -9.02 -4.59 16.49
C LEU A 292 -8.25 -5.30 15.37
N ALA A 293 -7.06 -5.77 15.68
CA ALA A 293 -6.28 -6.59 14.74
C ALA A 293 -6.83 -8.02 14.70
N VAL A 294 -7.03 -8.54 13.49
CA VAL A 294 -7.49 -9.90 13.23
C VAL A 294 -6.46 -10.58 12.33
N ASN A 295 -5.80 -11.61 12.86
CA ASN A 295 -4.76 -12.35 12.16
C ASN A 295 -5.24 -13.76 11.84
N ALA A 296 -5.06 -14.17 10.59
CA ALA A 296 -5.26 -15.54 10.14
C ALA A 296 -3.94 -16.32 10.25
N ALA A 297 -4.01 -17.60 10.53
CA ALA A 297 -2.82 -18.46 10.63
C ALA A 297 -2.14 -18.71 9.27
N LEU A 298 -2.86 -18.49 8.19
CA LEU A 298 -2.40 -18.60 6.80
C LEU A 298 -3.05 -17.50 5.97
N PRO A 299 -2.34 -16.98 4.95
CA PRO A 299 -2.92 -16.04 4.01
C PRO A 299 -4.16 -16.63 3.34
N THR A 300 -5.27 -15.91 3.39
CA THR A 300 -6.57 -16.37 2.85
C THR A 300 -7.32 -15.26 2.15
N THR A 301 -8.16 -15.64 1.17
CA THR A 301 -9.18 -14.77 0.55
C THR A 301 -10.58 -15.12 1.01
N ALA A 302 -10.73 -16.18 1.82
CA ALA A 302 -12.01 -16.75 2.14
C ALA A 302 -12.78 -15.89 3.16
N LEU A 303 -13.94 -15.37 2.75
CA LEU A 303 -14.85 -14.60 3.61
C LEU A 303 -15.17 -15.33 4.91
N LYS A 304 -15.44 -16.65 4.82
CA LYS A 304 -15.83 -17.47 5.97
C LYS A 304 -14.75 -17.48 7.06
N ASP A 305 -13.48 -17.62 6.67
CA ASP A 305 -12.38 -17.68 7.62
C ASP A 305 -12.21 -16.34 8.35
N TRP A 306 -12.29 -15.24 7.60
CA TRP A 306 -12.20 -13.89 8.16
C TRP A 306 -13.38 -13.56 9.07
N LEU A 307 -14.59 -13.94 8.67
CA LEU A 307 -15.81 -13.68 9.48
C LEU A 307 -15.75 -14.44 10.80
N GLU A 308 -15.35 -15.72 10.78
CA GLU A 308 -15.21 -16.52 12.00
C GLU A 308 -14.20 -15.87 12.97
N LEU A 309 -13.02 -15.47 12.48
CA LEU A 309 -11.99 -14.84 13.31
C LEU A 309 -12.43 -13.47 13.84
N ALA A 310 -13.08 -12.65 13.02
CA ALA A 310 -13.57 -11.34 13.42
C ALA A 310 -14.66 -11.44 14.50
N VAL A 311 -15.60 -12.37 14.36
CA VAL A 311 -16.66 -12.61 15.36
C VAL A 311 -16.05 -13.07 16.69
N LEU A 312 -15.11 -14.03 16.68
CA LEU A 312 -14.43 -14.49 17.90
C LEU A 312 -13.68 -13.35 18.63
N LYS A 313 -13.08 -12.42 17.88
CA LYS A 313 -12.40 -11.24 18.47
C LYS A 313 -13.40 -10.22 19.01
N THR A 314 -14.53 -9.99 18.31
CA THR A 314 -15.56 -9.02 18.73
C THR A 314 -16.39 -9.50 19.92
N GLU A 315 -16.58 -10.80 20.13
CA GLU A 315 -17.27 -11.35 21.31
C GLU A 315 -16.63 -10.94 22.65
N ARG A 316 -15.33 -10.66 22.64
CA ARG A 316 -14.57 -10.25 23.83
C ARG A 316 -14.39 -8.75 23.99
N LEU A 317 -14.82 -8.01 22.97
CA LEU A 317 -14.60 -6.58 22.91
C LEU A 317 -15.67 -5.85 23.72
N ALA A 318 -15.24 -5.01 24.67
CA ALA A 318 -16.11 -4.04 25.31
C ALA A 318 -15.98 -2.71 24.58
N LEU A 319 -17.09 -2.17 24.05
CA LEU A 319 -17.09 -0.85 23.41
C LEU A 319 -17.07 0.21 24.51
N PRO A 320 -16.14 1.18 24.49
CA PRO A 320 -16.02 2.25 25.48
C PRO A 320 -17.13 3.29 25.35
N ALA A 321 -17.78 3.39 24.18
CA ALA A 321 -18.88 4.27 23.86
C ALA A 321 -19.67 3.72 22.66
N PRO A 322 -20.84 4.27 22.32
CA PRO A 322 -21.57 3.88 21.13
C PRO A 322 -20.76 4.11 19.85
N ALA A 323 -20.62 3.09 19.02
CA ALA A 323 -19.86 3.16 17.77
C ALA A 323 -20.68 3.84 16.67
N ILE A 324 -20.01 4.71 15.88
CA ILE A 324 -20.62 5.48 14.78
C ILE A 324 -20.12 5.04 13.39
N SER A 325 -18.93 4.49 13.32
CA SER A 325 -18.38 3.98 12.05
C SER A 325 -17.41 2.83 12.27
N LEU A 326 -17.29 1.99 11.24
CA LEU A 326 -16.38 0.87 11.17
C LEU A 326 -15.50 1.04 9.95
N THR A 327 -14.18 0.99 10.12
CA THR A 327 -13.20 1.02 9.02
C THR A 327 -12.41 -0.28 9.02
N LEU A 328 -12.39 -0.97 7.89
CA LEU A 328 -11.52 -2.13 7.65
C LEU A 328 -10.30 -1.68 6.86
N THR A 329 -9.12 -1.98 7.37
CA THR A 329 -7.84 -1.69 6.72
C THR A 329 -7.05 -3.00 6.54
N CYS A 330 -6.42 -3.15 5.37
CA CYS A 330 -5.48 -4.22 5.09
C CYS A 330 -4.29 -3.63 4.32
N CYS A 331 -3.08 -3.85 4.84
CA CYS A 331 -1.85 -3.28 4.28
C CYS A 331 -0.83 -4.36 3.87
N GLU A 332 -1.04 -5.61 4.29
CA GLU A 332 -0.12 -6.72 4.03
C GLU A 332 -0.77 -7.69 3.05
N PHE A 333 -0.17 -7.83 1.87
CA PHE A 333 -0.67 -8.70 0.81
C PHE A 333 0.43 -9.64 0.34
N GLU A 334 0.04 -10.86 0.08
CA GLU A 334 0.89 -11.88 -0.54
C GLU A 334 0.27 -12.30 -1.87
N PRO A 335 1.07 -12.54 -2.93
CA PRO A 335 0.54 -13.14 -4.15
C PRO A 335 -0.10 -14.48 -3.84
N THR A 336 -1.23 -14.78 -4.48
CA THR A 336 -1.80 -16.12 -4.39
C THR A 336 -0.78 -17.10 -4.95
N ALA A 337 -0.13 -17.88 -4.08
CA ALA A 337 0.77 -18.93 -4.50
C ALA A 337 -0.06 -19.93 -5.34
N GLY A 338 0.29 -20.07 -6.61
CA GLY A 338 -0.28 -21.12 -7.43
C GLY A 338 -0.06 -22.46 -6.72
N ASP A 339 -1.09 -23.28 -6.66
CA ASP A 339 -1.09 -24.55 -5.93
C ASP A 339 -0.17 -25.57 -6.61
N ASN A 340 1.15 -25.35 -6.54
CA ASN A 340 2.17 -26.32 -6.92
C ASN A 340 2.29 -27.41 -5.84
N GLY A 341 1.15 -27.92 -5.39
CA GLY A 341 1.06 -28.90 -4.33
C GLY A 341 1.66 -30.23 -4.75
N ASP A 342 2.71 -30.64 -4.07
CA ASP A 342 3.12 -32.05 -4.06
C ASP A 342 1.96 -32.90 -3.51
N LEU A 343 1.44 -33.78 -4.36
CA LEU A 343 0.30 -34.66 -4.08
C LEU A 343 0.54 -35.63 -2.89
N PHE A 344 1.79 -35.75 -2.43
CA PHE A 344 2.21 -36.67 -1.39
C PHE A 344 2.46 -36.01 -0.02
N SER A 345 2.36 -34.69 0.09
CA SER A 345 2.56 -34.01 1.38
C SER A 345 1.30 -34.03 2.26
N ASN A 346 1.48 -34.32 3.55
CA ASN A 346 0.44 -34.32 4.59
C ASN A 346 -0.05 -32.89 4.94
N ARG A 347 -0.30 -32.06 3.90
CA ARG A 347 -0.62 -30.63 4.05
C ARG A 347 -1.95 -30.37 4.77
N PHE A 348 -2.91 -31.26 4.62
CA PHE A 348 -4.24 -31.09 5.26
C PHE A 348 -4.16 -31.09 6.79
N THR A 349 -3.32 -31.96 7.37
CA THR A 349 -3.12 -32.01 8.82
C THR A 349 -2.38 -30.77 9.35
N THR A 350 -1.35 -30.32 8.64
CA THR A 350 -0.62 -29.10 9.00
C THR A 350 -1.47 -27.84 8.85
N LEU A 351 -2.32 -27.78 7.82
CA LEU A 351 -3.26 -26.69 7.59
C LEU A 351 -4.31 -26.62 8.70
N ALA A 352 -4.94 -27.75 9.02
CA ALA A 352 -5.94 -27.85 10.10
C ALA A 352 -5.34 -27.46 11.46
N GLN A 353 -4.10 -27.87 11.74
CA GLN A 353 -3.39 -27.51 12.96
C GLN A 353 -3.16 -26.00 13.05
N LYS A 354 -2.67 -25.37 11.97
CA LYS A 354 -2.45 -23.92 11.94
C LYS A 354 -3.76 -23.15 12.08
N GLN A 355 -4.84 -23.57 11.41
CA GLN A 355 -6.15 -22.98 11.56
C GLN A 355 -6.68 -23.10 13.00
N LEU A 356 -6.51 -24.26 13.64
CA LEU A 356 -6.88 -24.44 15.06
C LEU A 356 -6.13 -23.46 15.97
N ILE A 357 -4.81 -23.32 15.78
CA ILE A 357 -4.00 -22.37 16.56
C ILE A 357 -4.50 -20.93 16.33
N GLY A 358 -4.82 -20.55 15.08
CA GLY A 358 -5.38 -19.23 14.76
C GLY A 358 -6.70 -18.96 15.49
N ARG A 359 -7.61 -19.94 15.51
CA ARG A 359 -8.87 -19.85 16.26
C ARG A 359 -8.67 -19.77 17.77
N LEU A 360 -7.73 -20.54 18.31
CA LEU A 360 -7.39 -20.48 19.74
C LEU A 360 -6.81 -19.10 20.12
N LYS A 361 -5.92 -18.55 19.32
CA LYS A 361 -5.40 -17.18 19.52
C LYS A 361 -6.51 -16.13 19.42
N ALA A 362 -7.37 -16.21 18.43
CA ALA A 362 -8.50 -15.30 18.29
C ALA A 362 -9.45 -15.35 19.50
N LYS A 363 -9.72 -16.57 20.03
CA LYS A 363 -10.62 -16.77 21.16
C LYS A 363 -9.99 -16.54 22.52
N LEU A 364 -8.71 -16.86 22.73
CA LEU A 364 -8.04 -16.85 24.04
C LEU A 364 -7.07 -15.66 24.21
N GLY A 365 -6.78 -14.93 23.14
CA GLY A 365 -5.79 -13.87 23.06
C GLY A 365 -4.47 -14.36 22.42
N ASP A 366 -3.71 -13.44 21.84
CA ASP A 366 -2.51 -13.78 21.04
C ASP A 366 -1.39 -14.43 21.86
N THR A 367 -1.32 -14.16 23.16
CA THR A 367 -0.34 -14.74 24.11
C THR A 367 -0.74 -16.09 24.65
N SER A 368 -1.95 -16.59 24.36
CA SER A 368 -2.49 -17.84 24.94
C SER A 368 -1.83 -19.11 24.41
N THR A 369 -1.23 -19.04 23.25
CA THR A 369 -0.54 -20.17 22.60
C THR A 369 0.86 -19.75 22.22
N GLN A 370 1.83 -20.51 22.70
CA GLN A 370 3.25 -20.29 22.38
C GLN A 370 3.85 -21.58 21.87
N GLN A 371 4.72 -21.50 20.87
CA GLN A 371 5.47 -22.64 20.39
C GLN A 371 6.80 -22.70 21.14
N PRO A 372 7.10 -23.80 21.84
CA PRO A 372 8.41 -23.97 22.44
C PRO A 372 9.47 -24.14 21.35
N LEU A 373 10.58 -23.45 21.52
CA LEU A 373 11.76 -23.48 20.66
C LEU A 373 12.94 -24.03 21.45
N MET A 374 13.91 -24.61 20.76
CA MET A 374 15.14 -25.05 21.42
C MET A 374 16.01 -23.86 21.79
N GLY A 375 16.34 -23.74 23.08
CA GLY A 375 17.22 -22.71 23.60
C GLY A 375 18.69 -23.07 23.44
N ASN A 376 19.54 -22.09 23.22
CA ASN A 376 20.99 -22.25 23.14
C ASN A 376 21.62 -22.34 24.54
N SER A 377 21.24 -23.34 25.31
CA SER A 377 21.75 -23.54 26.65
C SER A 377 21.89 -25.06 26.97
N HIS A 378 22.95 -25.42 27.64
CA HIS A 378 23.13 -26.78 28.15
C HIS A 378 22.44 -27.01 29.51
N ALA A 379 21.95 -25.95 30.15
CA ALA A 379 21.14 -26.08 31.36
C ALA A 379 19.74 -26.56 31.00
N PHE A 380 19.29 -27.66 31.61
CA PHE A 380 17.99 -28.27 31.28
C PHE A 380 16.82 -27.32 31.42
N GLU A 381 16.84 -26.37 32.37
CA GLU A 381 15.82 -25.39 32.59
C GLU A 381 15.72 -24.33 31.45
N LYS A 382 16.86 -24.13 30.76
CA LYS A 382 16.99 -23.12 29.69
C LYS A 382 17.07 -23.74 28.27
N MET A 383 16.93 -25.09 28.17
CA MET A 383 16.89 -25.80 26.89
C MET A 383 15.66 -25.51 26.04
N CYS A 384 14.59 -25.02 26.67
CA CYS A 384 13.36 -24.60 26.01
C CYS A 384 13.21 -23.11 26.18
N THR A 385 13.01 -22.39 25.08
CA THR A 385 12.71 -20.96 25.05
C THR A 385 11.46 -20.71 24.24
N TYR A 386 10.78 -19.58 24.50
CA TYR A 386 9.70 -19.07 23.68
C TYR A 386 10.13 -17.83 22.89
N ASP A 387 11.38 -17.41 23.07
CA ASP A 387 11.96 -16.25 22.38
C ASP A 387 12.78 -16.70 21.17
N VAL A 388 12.42 -16.22 19.99
CA VAL A 388 13.09 -16.53 18.71
C VAL A 388 14.55 -16.08 18.72
N GLN A 389 14.91 -15.01 19.44
CA GLN A 389 16.28 -14.48 19.51
C GLN A 389 17.22 -15.43 20.24
N HIS A 390 16.69 -16.29 21.12
CA HIS A 390 17.46 -17.26 21.90
C HIS A 390 17.32 -18.69 21.39
N ALA A 391 16.64 -18.90 20.26
CA ALA A 391 16.47 -20.21 19.65
C ALA A 391 17.70 -20.63 18.84
N THR A 392 17.97 -21.95 18.81
CA THR A 392 18.96 -22.55 17.92
C THR A 392 18.30 -23.54 16.96
N GLU A 393 18.87 -23.68 15.76
CA GLU A 393 18.28 -24.53 14.72
C GLU A 393 18.60 -26.03 14.85
N THR A 394 19.67 -26.40 15.53
CA THR A 394 20.11 -27.82 15.57
C THR A 394 20.72 -28.21 16.89
N TYR A 395 20.13 -29.20 17.54
CA TYR A 395 20.75 -29.94 18.65
C TYR A 395 20.39 -31.41 18.55
N GLN A 396 21.38 -32.30 18.54
CA GLN A 396 21.19 -33.72 18.76
C GLN A 396 21.37 -34.02 20.25
N PHE A 397 20.29 -34.48 20.90
CA PHE A 397 20.34 -34.95 22.29
C PHE A 397 20.29 -36.45 22.33
N ASP A 398 21.26 -37.04 23.03
CA ASP A 398 21.18 -38.42 23.47
C ASP A 398 20.29 -38.47 24.72
N ALA A 399 19.16 -39.18 24.63
CA ALA A 399 18.29 -39.54 25.76
C ALA A 399 17.94 -38.41 26.76
N ALA A 400 17.20 -37.42 26.32
CA ALA A 400 16.64 -36.40 27.20
C ALA A 400 15.42 -36.92 27.99
N PRO A 401 15.15 -36.42 29.22
CA PRO A 401 13.94 -36.78 29.95
C PRO A 401 12.70 -36.29 29.23
N THR A 402 11.63 -37.10 29.24
CA THR A 402 10.36 -36.79 28.59
C THR A 402 9.65 -35.62 29.26
N PHE A 403 9.85 -35.46 30.56
CA PHE A 403 9.28 -34.38 31.35
C PHE A 403 10.34 -33.72 32.22
N LEU A 404 10.47 -32.39 32.13
CA LEU A 404 11.35 -31.57 32.97
C LEU A 404 10.51 -30.73 33.93
N PHE A 405 10.91 -30.65 35.18
CA PHE A 405 10.32 -29.72 36.14
C PHE A 405 10.88 -28.31 35.91
N SER A 406 10.03 -27.31 35.93
CA SER A 406 10.43 -25.89 35.86
C SER A 406 11.32 -25.50 37.03
N GLN A 407 11.11 -26.13 38.19
CA GLN A 407 11.98 -26.01 39.36
C GLN A 407 12.31 -27.41 39.87
N PRO A 408 13.60 -27.70 40.21
CA PRO A 408 13.98 -28.96 40.78
C PRO A 408 13.25 -29.28 42.09
N LYS A 409 12.86 -30.52 42.30
CA LYS A 409 12.20 -30.98 43.52
C LYS A 409 13.17 -31.82 44.35
N PRO A 410 13.16 -31.73 45.70
CA PRO A 410 13.96 -32.61 46.53
C PRO A 410 13.67 -34.06 46.24
N LEU A 411 14.70 -34.88 46.11
CA LEU A 411 14.59 -36.35 45.94
C LEU A 411 14.26 -37.00 47.27
N THR A 412 12.99 -37.36 47.48
CA THR A 412 12.52 -37.99 48.74
C THR A 412 12.37 -39.50 48.63
N GLN A 413 12.45 -40.07 47.42
CA GLN A 413 12.25 -41.50 47.17
C GLN A 413 13.57 -42.21 47.07
N GLY A 414 13.64 -43.42 47.66
CA GLY A 414 14.76 -44.30 47.48
C GLY A 414 14.95 -44.71 46.01
N SER A 415 16.10 -44.40 45.45
CA SER A 415 16.41 -44.68 44.07
C SER A 415 17.82 -45.16 43.88
N LYS A 416 18.07 -46.04 42.89
CA LYS A 416 19.36 -46.58 42.52
C LYS A 416 19.92 -45.81 41.34
N ILE A 417 21.15 -45.33 41.40
CA ILE A 417 21.84 -44.67 40.30
C ILE A 417 22.16 -45.70 39.23
N CYS A 418 21.73 -45.43 37.98
CA CYS A 418 21.96 -46.27 36.82
C CYS A 418 23.04 -45.70 35.89
N PHE A 419 23.20 -44.37 35.83
CA PHE A 419 24.17 -43.70 34.96
C PHE A 419 24.64 -42.37 35.59
N GLY A 420 25.87 -41.95 35.28
CA GLY A 420 26.45 -40.67 35.73
C GLY A 420 27.72 -40.87 36.55
N PRO A 421 28.37 -39.78 37.01
CA PRO A 421 27.93 -38.40 36.91
C PRO A 421 28.20 -37.75 35.55
N LEU A 422 27.26 -36.92 35.10
CA LEU A 422 27.50 -35.93 34.06
C LEU A 422 27.60 -34.54 34.73
N ARG A 423 28.81 -33.98 34.72
CA ARG A 423 29.03 -32.67 35.35
C ARG A 423 28.68 -31.54 34.36
N LEU A 424 27.75 -30.67 34.73
CA LEU A 424 27.43 -29.46 34.02
C LEU A 424 27.92 -28.24 34.83
N GLN A 425 28.86 -27.50 34.24
CA GLN A 425 29.38 -26.22 34.73
C GLN A 425 29.05 -25.12 33.71
N THR A 426 27.78 -24.98 33.40
CA THR A 426 27.30 -23.98 32.44
C THR A 426 26.92 -22.69 33.16
N LEU A 427 26.91 -21.58 32.41
CA LEU A 427 26.44 -20.28 32.91
C LEU A 427 27.31 -19.71 34.06
N TRP A 428 28.62 -20.05 34.06
CA TRP A 428 29.57 -19.57 35.06
C TRP A 428 29.69 -18.05 35.15
N TRP A 429 29.16 -17.36 34.15
CA TRP A 429 29.04 -15.87 34.06
C TRP A 429 27.75 -15.32 34.69
N GLU A 430 26.82 -16.16 35.11
CA GLU A 430 25.60 -15.76 35.79
C GLU A 430 25.77 -15.89 37.32
N GLU A 431 25.17 -14.96 38.06
CA GLU A 431 25.29 -14.93 39.54
C GLU A 431 24.78 -16.21 40.24
N GLU A 432 23.87 -16.95 39.60
CA GLU A 432 23.26 -18.15 40.15
C GLU A 432 23.85 -19.47 39.61
N ALA A 433 24.95 -19.40 38.86
CA ALA A 433 25.56 -20.56 38.24
C ALA A 433 26.17 -21.50 39.28
N GLN A 434 25.55 -22.65 39.48
CA GLN A 434 26.06 -23.70 40.36
C GLN A 434 26.45 -24.93 39.56
N PRO A 435 27.65 -25.52 39.79
CA PRO A 435 28.00 -26.80 39.18
C PRO A 435 27.07 -27.89 39.70
N ARG A 436 26.52 -28.69 38.80
CA ARG A 436 25.65 -29.82 39.13
C ARG A 436 26.17 -31.11 38.53
N ASP A 437 26.19 -32.16 39.35
CA ASP A 437 26.48 -33.50 38.90
C ASP A 437 25.16 -34.24 38.65
N TYR A 438 24.83 -34.47 37.38
CA TYR A 438 23.61 -35.16 36.96
C TYR A 438 23.78 -36.67 36.88
N PHE A 439 22.70 -37.36 37.25
CA PHE A 439 22.62 -38.82 37.22
C PHE A 439 21.26 -39.28 36.71
N ILE A 440 21.20 -40.45 36.11
CA ILE A 440 19.93 -41.15 35.86
C ILE A 440 19.78 -42.15 37.00
N ALA A 441 18.70 -42.00 37.75
CA ALA A 441 18.36 -42.88 38.86
C ALA A 441 17.04 -43.63 38.58
N GLN A 442 16.92 -44.86 39.05
CA GLN A 442 15.74 -45.69 38.93
C GLN A 442 15.08 -45.85 40.29
N THR A 443 13.80 -45.56 40.37
CA THR A 443 13.01 -45.81 41.59
C THR A 443 12.72 -47.31 41.79
N LEU A 444 12.28 -47.69 42.96
CA LEU A 444 11.86 -49.06 43.26
C LEU A 444 10.69 -49.56 42.38
N GLN A 445 9.93 -48.58 41.80
CA GLN A 445 8.81 -48.84 40.88
C GLN A 445 9.26 -48.93 39.41
N GLY A 446 10.56 -48.86 39.14
CA GLY A 446 11.10 -48.94 37.80
C GLY A 446 11.13 -47.61 37.01
N ARG A 447 10.64 -46.51 37.54
CA ARG A 447 10.66 -45.19 36.87
C ARG A 447 12.08 -44.65 36.84
N ARG A 448 12.51 -44.13 35.67
CA ARG A 448 13.79 -43.45 35.52
C ARG A 448 13.63 -41.96 35.75
N LEU A 449 14.52 -41.39 36.56
CA LEU A 449 14.52 -39.99 36.96
C LEU A 449 15.84 -39.34 36.57
N LEU A 450 15.79 -38.10 36.07
CA LEU A 450 16.94 -37.24 35.99
C LEU A 450 17.13 -36.58 37.36
N VAL A 451 18.21 -36.88 38.05
CA VAL A 451 18.53 -36.35 39.37
C VAL A 451 19.89 -35.68 39.36
N PHE A 452 20.08 -34.68 40.20
CA PHE A 452 21.42 -34.12 40.39
C PHE A 452 21.74 -33.90 41.85
N LYS A 453 23.03 -33.80 42.10
CA LYS A 453 23.58 -33.46 43.40
C LYS A 453 24.06 -32.01 43.36
N ASP A 454 23.61 -31.21 44.30
CA ASP A 454 24.06 -29.82 44.45
C ASP A 454 25.39 -29.72 45.19
N HIS A 455 25.99 -28.53 45.28
CA HIS A 455 27.25 -28.24 45.98
C HIS A 455 27.18 -28.54 47.50
N HIS A 456 25.95 -28.54 48.08
CA HIS A 456 25.71 -28.98 49.47
C HIS A 456 25.52 -30.51 49.63
N LYS A 457 25.74 -31.24 48.53
CA LYS A 457 25.57 -32.70 48.49
C LYS A 457 24.12 -33.17 48.66
N ARG A 458 23.13 -32.29 48.45
CA ARG A 458 21.70 -32.63 48.50
C ARG A 458 21.24 -33.13 47.12
N TRP A 459 20.29 -34.10 47.12
CA TRP A 459 19.76 -34.68 45.90
C TRP A 459 18.47 -34.02 45.48
N TRP A 460 18.39 -33.71 44.19
CA TRP A 460 17.27 -33.07 43.55
C TRP A 460 16.81 -33.85 42.33
N MET A 461 15.49 -33.85 42.07
CA MET A 461 14.91 -34.42 40.89
C MET A 461 14.58 -33.29 39.91
N GLN A 462 15.12 -33.39 38.69
CA GLN A 462 14.94 -32.40 37.63
C GLN A 462 13.95 -32.86 36.57
N GLY A 463 13.81 -34.17 36.32
CA GLY A 463 12.93 -34.67 35.27
C GLY A 463 12.64 -36.17 35.40
N ILE A 464 11.76 -36.62 34.55
CA ILE A 464 11.29 -38.00 34.47
C ILE A 464 11.47 -38.51 33.04
N TYR A 465 12.02 -39.67 32.87
CA TYR A 465 12.06 -40.44 31.63
C TYR A 465 10.84 -41.33 31.54
N SER A 466 10.27 -41.44 30.33
CA SER A 466 9.17 -42.39 30.04
C SER A 466 9.70 -43.82 29.88
#